data_d5a2d1bc560dd7c50a83ec2be3e977d0
#
_entry.id   d5a2d1bc560dd7c50a83ec2be3e977d0
#
_cell.length_a   1.000
_cell.length_b   1.000
_cell.length_c   1.000
_cell.angle_alpha   90.00
_cell.angle_beta   90.00
_cell.angle_gamma   90.00
#
_symmetry.space_group_name_H-M   'P 1'
#
loop_
_entity.id
_entity.type
_entity.pdbx_description
1 polymer ?
#
loop_
_entity_poly.entity_id
_entity_poly.type
_entity_poly.pdbx_seq_one_letter_code
_entity_poly.pdbx_strand_id
1 'polypeptide(L)'
;MLGRFESIKELKEFERNSLERKIFALEKELTKLKDERTLQRINLNNNSKNFNFTKYRNLKIKIYWKQNRLNTKKQKLKNLENEIETGKYKVCFGTKYLLQKDYKEFVKKRDSEIYFLGRAGDRSCCNNNFQVEYNSKINQFYFKIRKEIDLEDDKFVYGQFNFNNKIYTNLLKNLLRTKESALTYRIKVKDNKVLLQIIYNFEHNKDLCVTRNSYGVIGVDFNKGFVSVSETDKYGNLINTFNIDYQYSKGNQTTNDFQYIAIKLKDYCLNTGKDLVIEKLNFTKKKDNLISKKGKKYNEMLSTLAYSKFDSIITSKCAKNRIFLHKVNPAWTSWIAKQKYCPKMKLNIHSGASYVIARRGMLLKDKAK
;
A
#
# COMPACT_ATOMS: atom_id res chain seq x y z
N MET A 1 -8.92 7.78 -18.55
CA MET A 1 -9.88 6.65 -18.65
C MET A 1 -11.03 6.92 -19.62
N LEU A 2 -11.34 8.15 -19.95
CA LEU A 2 -12.39 8.50 -20.93
C LEU A 2 -12.05 8.16 -22.40
N GLY A 3 -10.78 7.98 -22.76
CA GLY A 3 -10.36 7.74 -24.14
C GLY A 3 -10.83 6.45 -24.84
N ARG A 4 -11.74 5.67 -24.19
CA ARG A 4 -12.45 4.52 -24.77
C ARG A 4 -13.97 4.67 -24.77
N PHE A 5 -14.51 5.72 -24.13
CA PHE A 5 -15.94 5.89 -23.93
C PHE A 5 -16.32 7.31 -24.34
N GLU A 6 -17.35 7.42 -25.13
CA GLU A 6 -17.86 8.71 -25.65
C GLU A 6 -18.58 9.51 -24.55
N SER A 7 -19.05 8.84 -23.51
CA SER A 7 -19.76 9.48 -22.39
C SER A 7 -19.46 8.87 -21.03
N ILE A 8 -19.69 9.66 -19.97
CA ILE A 8 -19.59 9.17 -18.59
C ILE A 8 -20.62 8.06 -18.34
N LYS A 9 -21.78 8.12 -18.97
CA LYS A 9 -22.83 7.12 -18.86
C LYS A 9 -22.34 5.77 -19.38
N GLU A 10 -21.76 5.74 -20.56
CA GLU A 10 -21.19 4.53 -21.18
C GLU A 10 -20.08 3.90 -20.32
N LEU A 11 -19.19 4.72 -19.76
CA LEU A 11 -18.19 4.24 -18.79
C LEU A 11 -18.84 3.58 -17.57
N LYS A 12 -19.91 4.20 -17.05
CA LYS A 12 -20.62 3.67 -15.87
C LYS A 12 -21.39 2.38 -16.18
N GLU A 13 -21.95 2.27 -17.35
CA GLU A 13 -22.59 1.03 -17.83
C GLU A 13 -21.57 -0.09 -18.01
N PHE A 14 -20.40 0.19 -18.55
CA PHE A 14 -19.30 -0.77 -18.61
C PHE A 14 -18.83 -1.22 -17.22
N GLU A 15 -18.70 -0.28 -16.26
CA GLU A 15 -18.37 -0.59 -14.87
C GLU A 15 -19.43 -1.49 -14.23
N ARG A 16 -20.73 -1.23 -14.49
CA ARG A 16 -21.86 -2.05 -14.05
C ARG A 16 -21.74 -3.48 -14.56
N ASN A 17 -21.64 -3.65 -15.88
CA ASN A 17 -21.52 -4.98 -16.50
C ASN A 17 -20.30 -5.76 -16.00
N SER A 18 -19.16 -5.10 -15.79
CA SER A 18 -17.97 -5.70 -15.18
C SER A 18 -18.21 -6.15 -13.73
N LEU A 19 -18.99 -5.38 -12.98
CA LEU A 19 -19.29 -5.67 -11.59
C LEU A 19 -20.29 -6.83 -11.45
N GLU A 20 -21.30 -6.90 -12.31
CA GLU A 20 -22.26 -8.00 -12.40
C GLU A 20 -21.56 -9.34 -12.68
N ARG A 21 -20.66 -9.39 -13.66
CA ARG A 21 -19.86 -10.60 -13.94
C ARG A 21 -19.05 -11.05 -12.71
N LYS A 22 -18.48 -10.10 -11.95
CA LYS A 22 -17.74 -10.41 -10.72
C LYS A 22 -18.64 -10.90 -9.59
N ILE A 23 -19.87 -10.39 -9.50
CA ILE A 23 -20.89 -10.84 -8.54
C ILE A 23 -21.29 -12.26 -8.88
N PHE A 24 -21.64 -12.52 -10.12
CA PHE A 24 -22.02 -13.86 -10.59
C PHE A 24 -20.93 -14.91 -10.32
N ALA A 25 -19.68 -14.60 -10.63
CA ALA A 25 -18.56 -15.50 -10.33
C ALA A 25 -18.42 -15.79 -8.83
N LEU A 26 -18.59 -14.77 -7.96
CA LEU A 26 -18.53 -14.95 -6.51
C LEU A 26 -19.72 -15.75 -5.96
N GLU A 27 -20.90 -15.60 -6.51
CA GLU A 27 -22.09 -16.39 -6.14
C GLU A 27 -21.87 -17.87 -6.48
N LYS A 28 -21.41 -18.17 -7.69
CA LYS A 28 -21.07 -19.54 -8.09
C LYS A 28 -20.01 -20.18 -7.18
N GLU A 29 -18.97 -19.42 -6.81
CA GLU A 29 -17.97 -19.91 -5.86
C GLU A 29 -18.53 -20.12 -4.45
N LEU A 30 -19.43 -19.25 -4.00
CA LEU A 30 -20.09 -19.38 -2.70
C LEU A 30 -20.99 -20.60 -2.63
N THR A 31 -21.76 -20.90 -3.67
CA THR A 31 -22.58 -22.09 -3.76
C THR A 31 -21.72 -23.33 -3.59
N LYS A 32 -20.65 -23.48 -4.39
CA LYS A 32 -19.71 -24.61 -4.26
C LYS A 32 -19.15 -24.78 -2.83
N LEU A 33 -18.74 -23.69 -2.19
CA LEU A 33 -18.20 -23.75 -0.83
C LEU A 33 -19.27 -24.11 0.23
N LYS A 34 -20.53 -23.69 0.01
CA LYS A 34 -21.66 -24.07 0.87
C LYS A 34 -21.99 -25.55 0.72
N ASP A 35 -21.96 -26.06 -0.49
CA ASP A 35 -22.20 -27.48 -0.79
C ASP A 35 -21.11 -28.35 -0.15
N GLU A 36 -19.84 -27.98 -0.32
CA GLU A 36 -18.73 -28.65 0.36
C GLU A 36 -18.88 -28.65 1.88
N ARG A 37 -19.32 -27.54 2.45
CA ARG A 37 -19.55 -27.43 3.90
C ARG A 37 -20.72 -28.32 4.33
N THR A 38 -21.78 -28.38 3.56
CA THR A 38 -22.94 -29.22 3.82
C THR A 38 -22.55 -30.69 3.80
N LEU A 39 -21.74 -31.12 2.81
CA LEU A 39 -21.19 -32.48 2.75
C LEU A 39 -20.36 -32.81 4.00
N GLN A 40 -19.49 -31.91 4.42
CA GLN A 40 -18.71 -32.10 5.68
C GLN A 40 -19.62 -32.19 6.91
N ARG A 41 -20.75 -31.46 6.94
CA ARG A 41 -21.73 -31.53 8.04
C ARG A 41 -22.45 -32.88 8.06
N ILE A 42 -22.82 -33.42 6.89
CA ILE A 42 -23.42 -34.75 6.75
C ILE A 42 -22.42 -35.82 7.23
N ASN A 43 -21.16 -35.71 6.81
CA ASN A 43 -20.12 -36.65 7.26
C ASN A 43 -19.88 -36.61 8.77
N LEU A 44 -20.02 -35.44 9.40
CA LEU A 44 -19.98 -35.30 10.86
C LEU A 44 -21.14 -36.01 11.53
N ASN A 45 -22.38 -35.76 11.06
CA ASN A 45 -23.59 -36.32 11.64
C ASN A 45 -23.62 -37.87 11.54
N ASN A 46 -23.02 -38.41 10.47
CA ASN A 46 -22.96 -39.85 10.21
C ASN A 46 -21.70 -40.51 10.83
N ASN A 47 -20.94 -39.82 11.70
CA ASN A 47 -19.67 -40.27 12.24
C ASN A 47 -18.69 -40.86 11.23
N SER A 48 -18.71 -40.31 9.99
CA SER A 48 -17.92 -40.83 8.87
C SER A 48 -16.43 -40.51 9.06
N LYS A 49 -15.56 -41.48 8.72
CA LYS A 49 -14.09 -41.28 8.63
C LYS A 49 -13.67 -40.16 7.67
N ASN A 50 -14.57 -39.76 6.76
CA ASN A 50 -14.33 -38.69 5.78
C ASN A 50 -14.57 -37.27 6.34
N PHE A 51 -15.01 -37.14 7.61
CA PHE A 51 -15.14 -35.84 8.24
C PHE A 51 -13.77 -35.26 8.61
N ASN A 52 -13.54 -34.02 8.21
CA ASN A 52 -12.32 -33.28 8.55
C ASN A 52 -12.68 -31.95 9.23
N PHE A 53 -12.45 -31.88 10.54
CA PHE A 53 -12.75 -30.69 11.34
C PHE A 53 -12.02 -29.43 10.87
N THR A 54 -10.75 -29.54 10.53
CA THR A 54 -9.95 -28.42 10.01
C THR A 54 -10.50 -27.90 8.68
N LYS A 55 -10.88 -28.81 7.78
CA LYS A 55 -11.51 -28.46 6.51
C LYS A 55 -12.85 -27.77 6.74
N TYR A 56 -13.70 -28.31 7.60
CA TYR A 56 -15.00 -27.72 7.95
C TYR A 56 -14.87 -26.31 8.52
N ARG A 57 -13.96 -26.09 9.47
CA ARG A 57 -13.66 -24.78 10.06
C ARG A 57 -13.15 -23.78 9.02
N ASN A 58 -12.22 -24.21 8.16
CA ASN A 58 -11.69 -23.37 7.10
C ASN A 58 -12.75 -22.98 6.06
N LEU A 59 -13.65 -23.89 5.70
CA LEU A 59 -14.79 -23.63 4.82
C LEU A 59 -15.73 -22.57 5.44
N LYS A 60 -16.04 -22.67 6.74
CA LYS A 60 -16.86 -21.67 7.45
C LYS A 60 -16.25 -20.26 7.35
N ILE A 61 -14.94 -20.16 7.56
CA ILE A 61 -14.21 -18.90 7.47
C ILE A 61 -14.19 -18.36 6.03
N LYS A 62 -13.92 -19.22 5.04
CA LYS A 62 -13.90 -18.84 3.62
C LYS A 62 -15.28 -18.34 3.14
N ILE A 63 -16.36 -19.02 3.52
CA ILE A 63 -17.74 -18.65 3.19
C ILE A 63 -18.05 -17.27 3.78
N TYR A 64 -17.74 -17.04 5.06
CA TYR A 64 -17.96 -15.76 5.72
C TYR A 64 -17.28 -14.60 4.98
N TRP A 65 -16.01 -14.74 4.63
CA TRP A 65 -15.28 -13.71 3.91
C TRP A 65 -15.78 -13.47 2.49
N LYS A 66 -16.13 -14.54 1.76
CA LYS A 66 -16.68 -14.40 0.41
C LYS A 66 -18.09 -13.78 0.44
N GLN A 67 -18.93 -14.11 1.42
CA GLN A 67 -20.25 -13.52 1.60
C GLN A 67 -20.15 -12.01 1.87
N ASN A 68 -19.23 -11.58 2.74
CA ASN A 68 -18.98 -10.15 2.98
C ASN A 68 -18.50 -9.43 1.71
N ARG A 69 -17.62 -10.05 0.95
CA ARG A 69 -17.15 -9.51 -0.34
C ARG A 69 -18.29 -9.39 -1.37
N LEU A 70 -19.17 -10.37 -1.42
CA LEU A 70 -20.35 -10.34 -2.27
C LEU A 70 -21.29 -9.20 -1.88
N ASN A 71 -21.61 -9.05 -0.59
CA ASN A 71 -22.48 -7.98 -0.10
C ASN A 71 -21.93 -6.59 -0.42
N THR A 72 -20.60 -6.41 -0.27
CA THR A 72 -19.92 -5.16 -0.65
C THR A 72 -20.07 -4.85 -2.14
N LYS A 73 -19.94 -5.88 -3.01
CA LYS A 73 -20.09 -5.68 -4.45
C LYS A 73 -21.54 -5.40 -4.85
N LYS A 74 -22.51 -6.09 -4.25
CA LYS A 74 -23.94 -5.82 -4.46
C LYS A 74 -24.31 -4.39 -4.06
N GLN A 75 -23.79 -3.91 -2.92
CA GLN A 75 -24.01 -2.51 -2.53
C GLN A 75 -23.39 -1.50 -3.51
N LYS A 76 -22.21 -1.80 -4.05
CA LYS A 76 -21.60 -0.97 -5.10
C LYS A 76 -22.42 -0.97 -6.38
N LEU A 77 -22.95 -2.13 -6.78
CA LEU A 77 -23.81 -2.26 -7.96
C LEU A 77 -25.05 -1.37 -7.79
N LYS A 78 -25.76 -1.50 -6.67
CA LYS A 78 -26.94 -0.67 -6.37
C LYS A 78 -26.65 0.83 -6.42
N ASN A 79 -25.49 1.27 -5.90
CA ASN A 79 -25.11 2.68 -5.94
C ASN A 79 -24.83 3.13 -7.38
N LEU A 80 -24.21 2.26 -8.20
CA LEU A 80 -23.88 2.55 -9.58
C LEU A 80 -25.13 2.61 -10.48
N GLU A 81 -26.09 1.70 -10.26
CA GLU A 81 -27.41 1.71 -10.91
C GLU A 81 -28.14 3.02 -10.62
N ASN A 82 -28.19 3.44 -9.37
CA ASN A 82 -28.79 4.71 -8.97
C ASN A 82 -28.06 5.94 -9.60
N GLU A 83 -26.72 5.89 -9.75
CA GLU A 83 -25.99 6.93 -10.48
C GLU A 83 -26.37 6.97 -11.96
N ILE A 84 -26.58 5.81 -12.60
CA ILE A 84 -26.96 5.70 -14.01
C ILE A 84 -28.40 6.19 -14.21
N GLU A 85 -29.33 5.77 -13.36
CA GLU A 85 -30.75 6.16 -13.42
C GLU A 85 -30.96 7.66 -13.19
N THR A 86 -30.28 8.21 -12.20
CA THR A 86 -30.42 9.64 -11.85
C THR A 86 -29.61 10.57 -12.74
N GLY A 87 -28.68 10.05 -13.55
CA GLY A 87 -27.75 10.85 -14.35
C GLY A 87 -26.78 11.69 -13.49
N LYS A 88 -26.80 11.55 -12.17
CA LYS A 88 -25.95 12.29 -11.22
C LYS A 88 -24.65 11.52 -10.95
N TYR A 89 -23.71 11.61 -11.87
CA TYR A 89 -22.45 10.92 -11.77
C TYR A 89 -21.53 11.59 -10.74
N LYS A 90 -21.07 10.80 -9.77
CA LYS A 90 -20.05 11.23 -8.79
C LYS A 90 -18.65 11.05 -9.36
N VAL A 91 -18.29 11.83 -10.37
CA VAL A 91 -16.89 11.91 -10.82
C VAL A 91 -16.18 12.91 -9.94
N CYS A 92 -15.31 12.44 -9.07
CA CYS A 92 -14.56 13.29 -8.15
C CYS A 92 -13.08 13.29 -8.53
N PHE A 93 -12.64 14.39 -9.12
CA PHE A 93 -11.22 14.72 -9.27
C PHE A 93 -10.85 15.67 -8.11
N GLY A 94 -10.10 15.18 -7.14
CA GLY A 94 -9.79 15.93 -5.93
C GLY A 94 -10.66 15.59 -4.72
N THR A 95 -10.72 16.47 -3.74
CA THR A 95 -11.53 16.22 -2.54
C THR A 95 -12.99 16.61 -2.77
N LYS A 96 -13.90 15.74 -2.39
CA LYS A 96 -15.36 15.99 -2.43
C LYS A 96 -15.74 17.29 -1.70
N TYR A 97 -15.01 17.64 -0.66
CA TYR A 97 -15.19 18.88 0.09
C TYR A 97 -14.93 20.13 -0.77
N LEU A 98 -13.86 20.13 -1.59
CA LEU A 98 -13.53 21.25 -2.45
C LEU A 98 -14.57 21.45 -3.55
N LEU A 99 -15.06 20.34 -4.14
CA LEU A 99 -16.13 20.36 -5.13
C LEU A 99 -17.43 21.03 -4.59
N GLN A 100 -17.73 20.80 -3.31
CA GLN A 100 -18.94 21.34 -2.67
C GLN A 100 -18.77 22.80 -2.22
N LYS A 101 -17.56 23.20 -1.82
CA LYS A 101 -17.28 24.52 -1.25
C LYS A 101 -16.99 25.59 -2.31
N ASP A 102 -16.19 25.24 -3.30
CA ASP A 102 -15.76 26.16 -4.35
C ASP A 102 -15.48 25.41 -5.65
N TYR A 103 -16.45 25.47 -6.57
CA TYR A 103 -16.36 24.81 -7.86
C TYR A 103 -15.23 25.38 -8.75
N LYS A 104 -14.99 26.70 -8.70
CA LYS A 104 -13.93 27.33 -9.49
C LYS A 104 -12.54 26.88 -9.03
N GLU A 105 -12.32 26.82 -7.71
CA GLU A 105 -11.07 26.29 -7.14
C GLU A 105 -10.91 24.80 -7.41
N PHE A 106 -12.01 24.03 -7.38
CA PHE A 106 -11.99 22.61 -7.75
C PHE A 106 -11.53 22.42 -9.20
N VAL A 107 -12.10 23.16 -10.16
CA VAL A 107 -11.71 23.10 -11.57
C VAL A 107 -10.25 23.51 -11.75
N LYS A 108 -9.82 24.60 -11.13
CA LYS A 108 -8.43 25.06 -11.17
C LYS A 108 -7.46 23.99 -10.66
N LYS A 109 -7.78 23.31 -9.56
CA LYS A 109 -6.94 22.20 -9.04
C LYS A 109 -6.98 20.98 -9.94
N ARG A 110 -8.15 20.64 -10.50
CA ARG A 110 -8.29 19.52 -11.43
C ARG A 110 -7.40 19.73 -12.67
N ASP A 111 -7.45 20.91 -13.25
CA ASP A 111 -6.76 21.21 -14.50
C ASP A 111 -5.28 21.53 -14.28
N SER A 112 -4.85 21.75 -13.03
CA SER A 112 -3.44 22.01 -12.68
C SER A 112 -2.56 20.75 -12.61
N GLU A 113 -3.14 19.55 -12.73
CA GLU A 113 -2.40 18.29 -12.53
C GLU A 113 -2.76 17.25 -13.61
N ILE A 114 -1.75 16.71 -14.28
CA ILE A 114 -1.89 15.63 -15.27
C ILE A 114 -1.09 14.42 -14.81
N TYR A 115 -1.70 13.21 -14.88
CA TYR A 115 -1.07 11.95 -14.52
C TYR A 115 -0.94 11.03 -15.73
N PHE A 116 0.26 10.54 -15.97
CA PHE A 116 0.58 9.48 -16.92
C PHE A 116 0.91 8.22 -16.12
N LEU A 117 -0.09 7.37 -15.88
CA LEU A 117 0.06 6.17 -15.06
C LEU A 117 0.87 5.10 -15.79
N GLY A 118 1.98 4.68 -15.20
CA GLY A 118 2.73 3.51 -15.64
C GLY A 118 1.97 2.22 -15.34
N ARG A 119 1.91 1.31 -16.31
CA ARG A 119 1.25 0.00 -16.22
C ARG A 119 2.26 -1.13 -16.35
N ALA A 120 1.95 -2.30 -15.81
CA ALA A 120 2.85 -3.46 -15.89
C ALA A 120 3.23 -3.85 -17.32
N GLY A 121 2.37 -3.56 -18.33
CA GLY A 121 2.66 -3.79 -19.74
C GLY A 121 3.59 -2.75 -20.40
N ASP A 122 3.89 -1.63 -19.72
CA ASP A 122 4.70 -0.54 -20.28
C ASP A 122 6.22 -0.74 -20.10
N ARG A 123 6.66 -1.96 -19.74
CA ARG A 123 8.07 -2.23 -19.39
C ARG A 123 9.08 -1.87 -20.48
N SER A 124 8.70 -1.98 -21.75
CA SER A 124 9.62 -1.70 -22.88
C SER A 124 10.09 -0.23 -22.94
N CYS A 125 9.25 0.72 -22.52
CA CYS A 125 9.54 2.16 -22.50
C CYS A 125 9.20 2.84 -21.18
N CYS A 126 8.95 2.05 -20.12
CA CYS A 126 8.56 2.49 -18.79
C CYS A 126 7.20 3.19 -18.68
N ASN A 127 6.71 3.84 -19.75
CA ASN A 127 5.38 4.43 -19.88
C ASN A 127 5.09 4.72 -21.35
N ASN A 128 3.99 4.18 -21.88
CA ASN A 128 3.63 4.32 -23.30
C ASN A 128 3.19 5.74 -23.69
N ASN A 129 2.63 6.49 -22.74
CA ASN A 129 2.09 7.83 -23.00
C ASN A 129 3.08 8.95 -22.65
N PHE A 130 4.08 8.65 -21.80
CA PHE A 130 5.14 9.58 -21.42
C PHE A 130 6.48 8.86 -21.48
N GLN A 131 7.18 8.99 -22.58
CA GLN A 131 8.44 8.32 -22.80
C GLN A 131 9.61 9.27 -22.49
N VAL A 132 10.62 8.76 -21.80
CA VAL A 132 11.83 9.52 -21.44
C VAL A 132 13.06 8.81 -21.99
N GLU A 133 13.95 9.58 -22.58
CA GLU A 133 15.24 9.14 -23.08
C GLU A 133 16.36 10.02 -22.49
N TYR A 134 17.52 9.43 -22.27
CA TYR A 134 18.68 10.16 -21.79
C TYR A 134 19.77 10.26 -22.86
N ASN A 135 20.19 11.48 -23.13
CA ASN A 135 21.33 11.73 -24.02
C ASN A 135 22.61 11.93 -23.21
N SER A 136 23.53 10.96 -23.31
CA SER A 136 24.79 10.97 -22.56
C SER A 136 25.78 12.05 -23.01
N LYS A 137 25.72 12.47 -24.28
CA LYS A 137 26.66 13.47 -24.85
C LYS A 137 26.45 14.86 -24.23
N ILE A 138 25.21 15.23 -23.98
CA ILE A 138 24.85 16.55 -23.45
C ILE A 138 24.28 16.48 -22.03
N ASN A 139 24.29 15.27 -21.41
CA ASN A 139 23.85 15.01 -20.02
C ASN A 139 22.43 15.50 -19.75
N GLN A 140 21.48 15.22 -20.66
CA GLN A 140 20.12 15.74 -20.61
C GLN A 140 19.07 14.66 -20.84
N PHE A 141 17.90 14.79 -20.17
CA PHE A 141 16.73 13.97 -20.41
C PHE A 141 15.79 14.66 -21.39
N TYR A 142 15.33 13.91 -22.37
CA TYR A 142 14.28 14.27 -23.30
C TYR A 142 13.03 13.47 -23.00
N PHE A 143 11.88 14.08 -23.18
CA PHE A 143 10.62 13.37 -23.08
C PHE A 143 9.73 13.65 -24.28
N LYS A 144 8.86 12.68 -24.58
CA LYS A 144 7.76 12.83 -25.52
C LYS A 144 6.46 12.36 -24.87
N ILE A 145 5.43 13.18 -25.00
CA ILE A 145 4.09 12.93 -24.44
C ILE A 145 3.13 12.73 -25.60
N ARG A 146 2.37 11.63 -25.56
CA ARG A 146 1.35 11.37 -26.59
C ARG A 146 0.17 12.31 -26.41
N LYS A 147 -0.23 12.99 -27.48
CA LYS A 147 -1.48 13.77 -27.55
C LYS A 147 -2.69 12.81 -27.60
N GLU A 148 -3.79 13.17 -26.95
CA GLU A 148 -5.02 12.34 -26.95
C GLU A 148 -5.91 12.59 -28.18
N ILE A 149 -5.77 13.72 -28.85
CA ILE A 149 -6.63 14.15 -29.98
C ILE A 149 -5.77 14.44 -31.19
N ASP A 150 -6.11 13.78 -32.29
CA ASP A 150 -5.51 13.98 -33.61
C ASP A 150 -6.03 15.32 -34.23
N LEU A 151 -5.45 16.44 -33.84
CA LEU A 151 -5.79 17.70 -34.46
C LEU A 151 -4.73 18.22 -35.45
N GLU A 152 -3.54 17.60 -35.50
CA GLU A 152 -2.47 17.94 -36.45
C GLU A 152 -1.44 16.81 -36.55
N ASP A 153 -0.60 16.81 -37.59
CA ASP A 153 0.33 15.75 -37.98
C ASP A 153 1.32 15.26 -36.94
N ASP A 154 1.51 15.96 -35.82
CA ASP A 154 2.42 15.56 -34.78
C ASP A 154 1.68 14.94 -33.56
N LYS A 155 1.81 13.61 -33.39
CA LYS A 155 1.17 12.85 -32.34
C LYS A 155 1.78 13.05 -30.94
N PHE A 156 2.86 13.84 -30.84
CA PHE A 156 3.61 13.98 -29.60
C PHE A 156 3.93 15.45 -29.27
N VAL A 157 4.04 15.71 -27.96
CA VAL A 157 4.65 16.93 -27.42
C VAL A 157 6.03 16.56 -26.90
N TYR A 158 7.04 17.34 -27.28
CA TYR A 158 8.43 17.10 -26.88
C TYR A 158 8.89 18.12 -25.85
N GLY A 159 9.81 17.72 -24.99
CA GLY A 159 10.45 18.61 -24.03
C GLY A 159 11.71 17.99 -23.42
N GLN A 160 12.33 18.76 -22.53
CA GLN A 160 13.57 18.36 -21.90
C GLN A 160 13.59 18.78 -20.43
N PHE A 161 14.33 18.05 -19.61
CA PHE A 161 14.53 18.37 -18.19
C PHE A 161 15.85 17.81 -17.67
N ASN A 162 16.30 18.37 -16.54
CA ASN A 162 17.44 17.85 -15.78
C ASN A 162 17.14 17.87 -14.28
N PHE A 163 17.90 17.09 -13.54
CA PHE A 163 17.93 17.17 -12.08
C PHE A 163 19.18 17.93 -11.63
N ASN A 164 19.03 18.80 -10.65
CA ASN A 164 20.17 19.45 -10.01
C ASN A 164 20.99 18.48 -9.14
N ASN A 165 20.43 17.32 -8.80
CA ASN A 165 21.06 16.31 -7.95
C ASN A 165 21.49 15.09 -8.77
N LYS A 166 22.78 14.79 -8.77
CA LYS A 166 23.39 13.64 -9.47
C LYS A 166 22.79 12.28 -9.03
N ILE A 167 22.34 12.15 -7.79
CA ILE A 167 21.72 10.91 -7.28
C ILE A 167 20.46 10.61 -8.06
N TYR A 168 19.57 11.59 -8.24
CA TYR A 168 18.32 11.41 -8.99
C TYR A 168 18.54 11.21 -10.47
N THR A 169 19.56 11.89 -11.04
CA THR A 169 20.00 11.69 -12.42
C THR A 169 20.42 10.23 -12.63
N ASN A 170 21.32 9.70 -11.79
CA ASN A 170 21.81 8.34 -11.91
C ASN A 170 20.70 7.30 -11.64
N LEU A 171 19.79 7.59 -10.72
CA LEU A 171 18.64 6.75 -10.43
C LEU A 171 17.73 6.61 -11.65
N LEU A 172 17.34 7.73 -12.28
CA LEU A 172 16.47 7.70 -13.46
C LEU A 172 17.17 7.03 -14.64
N LYS A 173 18.46 7.31 -14.88
CA LYS A 173 19.28 6.60 -15.90
C LYS A 173 19.21 5.09 -15.72
N ASN A 174 19.39 4.63 -14.48
CA ASN A 174 19.35 3.20 -14.17
C ASN A 174 17.96 2.60 -14.41
N LEU A 175 16.89 3.25 -13.96
CA LEU A 175 15.50 2.82 -14.18
C LEU A 175 15.15 2.71 -15.67
N LEU A 176 15.57 3.70 -16.48
CA LEU A 176 15.37 3.69 -17.92
C LEU A 176 16.17 2.60 -18.63
N ARG A 177 17.37 2.27 -18.12
CA ARG A 177 18.23 1.21 -18.66
C ARG A 177 17.70 -0.18 -18.32
N THR A 178 17.36 -0.43 -17.05
CA THR A 178 16.93 -1.76 -16.57
C THR A 178 15.50 -2.09 -16.98
N LYS A 179 14.63 -1.08 -17.12
CA LYS A 179 13.21 -1.23 -17.49
C LYS A 179 12.45 -2.22 -16.59
N GLU A 180 12.89 -2.37 -15.34
CA GLU A 180 12.34 -3.34 -14.39
C GLU A 180 10.94 -2.93 -13.88
N SER A 181 10.66 -1.63 -13.87
CA SER A 181 9.38 -1.10 -13.41
C SER A 181 8.81 -0.04 -14.33
N ALA A 182 7.48 -0.01 -14.43
CA ALA A 182 6.78 1.08 -15.08
C ALA A 182 6.90 2.37 -14.26
N LEU A 183 7.07 3.50 -14.95
CA LEU A 183 7.17 4.82 -14.34
C LEU A 183 5.85 5.57 -14.47
N THR A 184 5.41 6.19 -13.39
CA THR A 184 4.28 7.12 -13.41
C THR A 184 4.82 8.55 -13.39
N TYR A 185 4.37 9.38 -14.31
CA TYR A 185 4.73 10.78 -14.37
C TYR A 185 3.54 11.64 -13.97
N ARG A 186 3.80 12.65 -13.15
CA ARG A 186 2.83 13.67 -12.79
C ARG A 186 3.37 15.03 -13.16
N ILE A 187 2.64 15.73 -13.98
CA ILE A 187 2.90 17.16 -14.30
C ILE A 187 1.97 17.99 -13.41
N LYS A 188 2.53 18.98 -12.76
CA LYS A 188 1.78 19.95 -11.98
C LYS A 188 2.19 21.36 -12.38
N VAL A 189 1.20 22.17 -12.71
CA VAL A 189 1.39 23.61 -12.99
C VAL A 189 1.08 24.39 -11.73
N LYS A 190 2.05 25.14 -11.23
CA LYS A 190 1.89 26.00 -10.06
C LYS A 190 2.76 27.26 -10.25
N ASP A 191 2.16 28.43 -10.05
CA ASP A 191 2.86 29.74 -10.09
C ASP A 191 3.72 29.90 -11.36
N ASN A 192 3.15 29.62 -12.54
CA ASN A 192 3.80 29.61 -13.85
C ASN A 192 5.02 28.65 -13.97
N LYS A 193 5.18 27.74 -13.03
CA LYS A 193 6.22 26.70 -13.08
C LYS A 193 5.60 25.34 -13.34
N VAL A 194 6.27 24.56 -14.19
CA VAL A 194 5.92 23.18 -14.47
C VAL A 194 6.78 22.28 -13.58
N LEU A 195 6.12 21.54 -12.71
CA LEU A 195 6.77 20.55 -11.83
C LEU A 195 6.55 19.15 -12.41
N LEU A 196 7.61 18.46 -12.80
CA LEU A 196 7.58 17.07 -13.20
C LEU A 196 7.95 16.19 -11.99
N GLN A 197 7.03 15.31 -11.59
CA GLN A 197 7.26 14.30 -10.57
C GLN A 197 7.30 12.92 -11.22
N ILE A 198 8.33 12.14 -10.89
CA ILE A 198 8.50 10.77 -11.37
C ILE A 198 8.27 9.83 -10.19
N ILE A 199 7.31 8.92 -10.33
CA ILE A 199 6.90 7.96 -9.32
C ILE A 199 7.21 6.57 -9.84
N TYR A 200 7.91 5.78 -9.06
CA TYR A 200 8.29 4.40 -9.40
C TYR A 200 8.19 3.49 -8.19
N ASN A 201 8.01 2.20 -8.45
CA ASN A 201 8.11 1.19 -7.41
C ASN A 201 9.58 0.86 -7.20
N PHE A 202 10.00 0.94 -5.97
CA PHE A 202 11.36 0.59 -5.57
C PHE A 202 11.36 -0.83 -5.00
N GLU A 203 12.12 -1.72 -5.62
CA GLU A 203 12.43 -3.02 -5.03
C GLU A 203 13.74 -2.91 -4.24
N HIS A 204 13.68 -3.30 -2.97
CA HIS A 204 14.86 -3.31 -2.12
C HIS A 204 15.82 -4.43 -2.55
N ASN A 205 16.88 -4.08 -3.23
CA ASN A 205 18.00 -5.01 -3.44
C ASN A 205 18.86 -5.05 -2.18
N LYS A 206 18.89 -6.20 -1.51
CA LYS A 206 19.62 -6.43 -0.25
C LYS A 206 21.12 -6.19 -0.42
N ASP A 207 21.67 -6.51 -1.57
CA ASP A 207 23.12 -6.40 -1.83
C ASP A 207 23.60 -4.94 -1.87
N LEU A 208 22.69 -4.01 -2.19
CA LEU A 208 22.95 -2.58 -2.22
C LEU A 208 22.74 -1.88 -0.87
N CYS A 209 22.23 -2.59 0.14
CA CYS A 209 21.99 -2.01 1.46
C CYS A 209 23.29 -1.92 2.27
N VAL A 210 23.38 -0.87 3.10
CA VAL A 210 24.51 -0.65 4.02
C VAL A 210 24.30 -1.29 5.37
N THR A 211 23.07 -1.68 5.69
CA THR A 211 22.70 -2.41 6.91
C THR A 211 22.71 -3.92 6.69
N ARG A 212 22.89 -4.69 7.76
CA ARG A 212 22.96 -6.16 7.72
C ARG A 212 22.24 -6.77 8.91
N ASN A 213 21.46 -7.83 8.65
CA ASN A 213 20.83 -8.63 9.71
C ASN A 213 21.85 -9.48 10.50
N SER A 214 23.05 -9.65 9.98
CA SER A 214 24.15 -10.34 10.68
C SER A 214 24.63 -9.62 11.93
N TYR A 215 24.34 -8.33 12.07
CA TYR A 215 24.62 -7.55 13.29
C TYR A 215 23.45 -7.56 14.28
N GLY A 216 22.33 -8.15 13.92
CA GLY A 216 21.04 -8.07 14.58
C GLY A 216 20.09 -7.16 13.80
N VAL A 217 18.93 -6.86 14.37
CA VAL A 217 17.90 -6.06 13.72
C VAL A 217 17.21 -5.12 14.70
N ILE A 218 16.50 -4.14 14.15
CA ILE A 218 15.66 -3.21 14.87
C ILE A 218 14.20 -3.50 14.54
N GLY A 219 13.44 -4.02 15.52
CA GLY A 219 12.01 -4.31 15.39
C GLY A 219 11.16 -3.15 15.84
N VAL A 220 10.08 -2.88 15.11
CA VAL A 220 9.21 -1.72 15.33
C VAL A 220 7.75 -2.17 15.43
N ASP A 221 7.11 -1.83 16.55
CA ASP A 221 5.68 -1.96 16.79
C ASP A 221 5.02 -0.58 16.76
N PHE A 222 4.16 -0.36 15.76
CA PHE A 222 3.48 0.91 15.54
C PHE A 222 2.18 1.00 16.33
N ASN A 223 2.10 1.96 17.26
CA ASN A 223 0.94 2.20 18.10
C ASN A 223 0.39 3.61 17.94
N LYS A 224 -0.80 3.87 18.47
CA LYS A 224 -1.38 5.21 18.49
C LYS A 224 -0.68 6.07 19.54
N GLY A 225 0.00 7.13 19.09
CA GLY A 225 0.70 8.08 19.95
C GLY A 225 2.17 7.74 20.20
N PHE A 226 2.63 6.54 19.91
CA PHE A 226 4.04 6.16 20.02
C PHE A 226 4.40 4.99 19.12
N VAL A 227 5.68 4.83 18.88
CA VAL A 227 6.26 3.68 18.19
C VAL A 227 7.23 3.01 19.14
N SER A 228 7.01 1.71 19.43
CA SER A 228 7.91 0.94 20.28
C SER A 228 9.00 0.30 19.44
N VAL A 229 10.24 0.45 19.87
CA VAL A 229 11.44 -0.01 19.15
C VAL A 229 12.21 -0.97 20.03
N SER A 230 12.66 -2.08 19.46
CA SER A 230 13.56 -3.04 20.14
C SER A 230 14.74 -3.38 19.25
N GLU A 231 15.93 -3.30 19.82
CA GLU A 231 17.18 -3.67 19.16
C GLU A 231 17.62 -5.05 19.62
N THR A 232 18.08 -5.88 18.67
CA THR A 232 18.65 -7.20 18.98
C THR A 232 20.13 -7.28 18.59
N ASP A 233 20.83 -8.22 19.24
CA ASP A 233 22.14 -8.66 18.78
C ASP A 233 22.04 -9.66 17.62
N LYS A 234 23.20 -10.15 17.15
CA LYS A 234 23.28 -11.14 16.05
C LYS A 234 22.65 -12.50 16.39
N TYR A 235 22.42 -12.78 17.64
CA TYR A 235 21.78 -14.01 18.12
C TYR A 235 20.28 -13.84 18.38
N GLY A 236 19.76 -12.63 18.28
CA GLY A 236 18.37 -12.30 18.56
C GLY A 236 18.07 -12.04 20.02
N ASN A 237 19.08 -11.80 20.88
CA ASN A 237 18.88 -11.33 22.22
C ASN A 237 18.57 -9.84 22.25
N LEU A 238 17.75 -9.42 23.19
CA LEU A 238 17.39 -8.02 23.36
C LEU A 238 18.58 -7.21 23.90
N ILE A 239 18.99 -6.17 23.20
CA ILE A 239 20.01 -5.19 23.63
C ILE A 239 19.34 -4.00 24.29
N ASN A 240 18.36 -3.39 23.61
CA ASN A 240 17.72 -2.15 24.06
C ASN A 240 16.26 -2.11 23.60
N THR A 241 15.44 -1.34 24.35
CA THR A 241 14.07 -1.02 23.97
C THR A 241 13.73 0.40 24.41
N PHE A 242 13.04 1.14 23.52
CA PHE A 242 12.60 2.51 23.80
C PHE A 242 11.36 2.85 22.97
N ASN A 243 10.70 3.95 23.31
CA ASN A 243 9.58 4.48 22.57
C ASN A 243 9.95 5.79 21.87
N ILE A 244 9.37 6.02 20.70
CA ILE A 244 9.37 7.29 20.00
C ILE A 244 7.93 7.80 20.04
N ASP A 245 7.69 8.81 20.89
CA ASP A 245 6.37 9.40 21.03
C ASP A 245 6.07 10.37 19.88
N TYR A 246 4.79 10.47 19.50
CA TYR A 246 4.29 11.43 18.52
C TYR A 246 2.85 11.83 18.85
N GLN A 247 2.49 13.05 18.46
CA GLN A 247 1.11 13.51 18.62
C GLN A 247 0.25 12.98 17.48
N TYR A 248 -0.75 12.17 17.83
CA TYR A 248 -1.70 11.66 16.84
C TYR A 248 -2.67 12.76 16.44
N SER A 249 -2.27 13.59 15.49
CA SER A 249 -3.06 14.68 14.93
C SER A 249 -3.69 14.31 13.59
N LYS A 250 -4.67 15.12 13.12
CA LYS A 250 -5.32 14.89 11.83
C LYS A 250 -4.59 15.63 10.71
N GLY A 251 -4.56 15.03 9.51
CA GLY A 251 -4.12 15.73 8.30
C GLY A 251 -2.62 15.72 8.06
N ASN A 252 -2.05 16.90 7.73
CA ASN A 252 -0.64 17.04 7.36
C ASN A 252 0.30 16.89 8.54
N GLN A 253 -0.12 17.27 9.76
CA GLN A 253 0.67 17.12 10.98
C GLN A 253 1.09 15.68 11.21
N THR A 254 0.16 14.72 11.05
CA THR A 254 0.48 13.27 11.13
C THR A 254 1.57 12.85 10.13
N THR A 255 1.65 13.50 8.97
CA THR A 255 2.72 13.22 7.99
C THR A 255 4.07 13.66 8.51
N ASN A 256 4.13 14.85 9.12
CA ASN A 256 5.35 15.40 9.69
C ASN A 256 5.84 14.52 10.86
N ASP A 257 4.92 14.07 11.72
CA ASP A 257 5.23 13.17 12.82
C ASP A 257 5.81 11.84 12.31
N PHE A 258 5.21 11.26 11.26
CA PHE A 258 5.74 10.03 10.67
C PHE A 258 7.08 10.23 9.95
N GLN A 259 7.31 11.39 9.35
CA GLN A 259 8.63 11.75 8.80
C GLN A 259 9.67 11.87 9.91
N TYR A 260 9.33 12.49 11.05
CA TYR A 260 10.20 12.57 12.21
C TYR A 260 10.58 11.18 12.74
N ILE A 261 9.60 10.30 12.95
CA ILE A 261 9.84 8.91 13.37
C ILE A 261 10.76 8.20 12.36
N ALA A 262 10.47 8.36 11.08
CA ALA A 262 11.26 7.74 10.01
C ALA A 262 12.72 8.24 9.97
N ILE A 263 12.96 9.51 10.33
CA ILE A 263 14.31 10.05 10.46
C ILE A 263 15.01 9.42 11.67
N LYS A 264 14.38 9.37 12.83
CA LYS A 264 14.95 8.75 14.04
C LYS A 264 15.30 7.27 13.82
N LEU A 265 14.40 6.50 13.22
CA LEU A 265 14.64 5.09 12.91
C LEU A 265 15.76 4.92 11.88
N LYS A 266 15.79 5.77 10.83
CA LYS A 266 16.87 5.78 9.83
C LYS A 266 18.22 6.01 10.50
N ASP A 267 18.34 7.05 11.34
CA ASP A 267 19.59 7.38 12.02
C ASP A 267 20.05 6.26 12.95
N TYR A 268 19.10 5.66 13.67
CA TYR A 268 19.39 4.52 14.54
C TYR A 268 19.87 3.29 13.75
N CYS A 269 19.23 2.96 12.62
CA CYS A 269 19.65 1.87 11.75
C CYS A 269 21.05 2.10 11.17
N LEU A 270 21.35 3.32 10.72
CA LEU A 270 22.67 3.66 10.14
C LEU A 270 23.77 3.62 11.19
N ASN A 271 23.50 4.13 12.40
CA ASN A 271 24.48 4.13 13.50
C ASN A 271 24.80 2.72 14.00
N THR A 272 23.82 1.82 14.00
CA THR A 272 24.00 0.43 14.46
C THR A 272 24.37 -0.53 13.33
N GLY A 273 24.23 -0.14 12.07
CA GLY A 273 24.45 -0.99 10.90
C GLY A 273 23.39 -2.10 10.74
N LYS A 274 22.26 -2.02 11.45
CA LYS A 274 21.24 -3.08 11.55
C LYS A 274 20.05 -2.84 10.64
N ASP A 275 19.47 -3.91 10.12
CA ASP A 275 18.25 -3.87 9.31
C ASP A 275 17.04 -3.48 10.14
N LEU A 276 16.05 -2.85 9.49
CA LEU A 276 14.78 -2.49 10.09
C LEU A 276 13.73 -3.55 9.83
N VAL A 277 12.91 -3.85 10.85
CA VAL A 277 11.82 -4.85 10.78
C VAL A 277 10.52 -4.21 11.20
N ILE A 278 9.49 -4.29 10.34
CA ILE A 278 8.13 -3.85 10.64
C ILE A 278 7.13 -4.97 10.35
N GLU A 279 5.91 -4.85 10.86
CA GLU A 279 4.83 -5.76 10.53
C GLU A 279 4.30 -5.54 9.11
N LYS A 280 4.02 -6.64 8.39
CA LYS A 280 3.30 -6.62 7.10
C LYS A 280 1.80 -6.64 7.34
N LEU A 281 1.16 -5.50 7.51
CA LEU A 281 -0.28 -5.42 7.66
C LEU A 281 -1.00 -5.49 6.30
N ASN A 282 -1.90 -6.46 6.16
CA ASN A 282 -2.73 -6.61 4.97
C ASN A 282 -4.09 -5.93 5.18
N PHE A 283 -4.24 -4.72 4.63
CA PHE A 283 -5.44 -3.90 4.81
C PHE A 283 -6.60 -4.26 3.89
N THR A 284 -6.38 -5.03 2.81
CA THR A 284 -7.46 -5.43 1.90
C THR A 284 -8.50 -6.30 2.59
N LYS A 285 -8.08 -7.21 3.47
CA LYS A 285 -9.00 -8.04 4.28
C LYS A 285 -9.74 -7.25 5.38
N LYS A 286 -9.11 -6.20 5.94
CA LYS A 286 -9.75 -5.34 6.96
C LYS A 286 -10.78 -4.38 6.37
N LYS A 287 -10.58 -3.88 5.14
CA LYS A 287 -11.56 -3.01 4.47
C LYS A 287 -12.93 -3.68 4.27
N ASP A 288 -12.95 -4.97 3.98
CA ASP A 288 -14.18 -5.72 3.78
C ASP A 288 -14.99 -5.91 5.08
N ASN A 289 -14.32 -5.92 6.25
CA ASN A 289 -14.96 -5.99 7.57
C ASN A 289 -15.45 -4.64 8.09
N LEU A 290 -14.84 -3.55 7.66
CA LEU A 290 -15.15 -2.19 8.14
C LEU A 290 -16.51 -1.67 7.68
N ILE A 291 -17.11 -2.23 6.63
CA ILE A 291 -18.36 -1.77 6.04
C ILE A 291 -19.59 -2.13 6.92
N SER A 292 -19.47 -3.06 7.86
CA SER A 292 -20.63 -3.63 8.61
C SER A 292 -20.97 -3.06 10.00
N LYS A 293 -20.15 -2.20 10.68
CA LYS A 293 -20.45 -1.67 12.06
C LYS A 293 -20.14 -0.17 12.21
N LYS A 294 -21.11 0.69 12.52
CA LYS A 294 -20.94 2.15 12.72
C LYS A 294 -20.26 2.45 14.08
N GLY A 295 -19.34 3.39 14.18
CA GLY A 295 -18.72 3.91 15.41
C GLY A 295 -17.28 3.43 15.67
N LYS A 296 -17.03 2.21 16.08
CA LYS A 296 -15.68 1.61 16.26
C LYS A 296 -14.86 1.58 14.95
N LYS A 297 -15.52 1.53 13.83
CA LYS A 297 -14.99 1.49 12.46
C LYS A 297 -14.27 2.74 12.02
N TYR A 298 -14.71 3.91 12.39
CA TYR A 298 -14.05 5.16 12.01
C TYR A 298 -12.65 5.23 12.62
N ASN A 299 -12.50 4.81 13.87
CA ASN A 299 -11.21 4.74 14.55
C ASN A 299 -10.29 3.64 13.99
N GLU A 300 -10.86 2.49 13.62
CA GLU A 300 -10.10 1.43 12.94
C GLU A 300 -9.70 1.81 11.51
N MET A 301 -10.56 2.53 10.78
CA MET A 301 -10.24 3.06 9.45
C MET A 301 -9.14 4.12 9.52
N LEU A 302 -9.20 5.01 10.50
CA LEU A 302 -8.16 6.02 10.72
C LEU A 302 -6.83 5.37 11.08
N SER A 303 -6.81 4.36 11.95
CA SER A 303 -5.59 3.62 12.31
C SER A 303 -5.01 2.87 11.11
N THR A 304 -5.86 2.31 10.25
CA THR A 304 -5.47 1.61 9.00
C THR A 304 -4.84 2.56 8.00
N LEU A 305 -5.42 3.77 7.82
CA LEU A 305 -4.87 4.81 6.94
C LEU A 305 -3.56 5.36 7.49
N ALA A 306 -3.47 5.60 8.80
CA ALA A 306 -2.26 6.05 9.46
C ALA A 306 -1.12 5.04 9.29
N TYR A 307 -1.41 3.75 9.51
CA TYR A 307 -0.40 2.70 9.31
C TYR A 307 0.06 2.59 7.86
N SER A 308 -0.84 2.62 6.88
CA SER A 308 -0.45 2.55 5.47
C SER A 308 0.43 3.74 5.05
N LYS A 309 0.17 4.91 5.63
CA LYS A 309 0.97 6.12 5.43
C LYS A 309 2.35 5.99 6.09
N PHE A 310 2.40 5.49 7.32
CA PHE A 310 3.63 5.18 8.02
C PHE A 310 4.48 4.16 7.25
N ASP A 311 3.88 3.03 6.81
CA ASP A 311 4.55 1.99 6.00
C ASP A 311 5.16 2.58 4.72
N SER A 312 4.44 3.44 4.01
CA SER A 312 4.92 4.10 2.79
C SER A 312 6.10 5.04 3.07
N ILE A 313 6.03 5.83 4.14
CA ILE A 313 7.07 6.78 4.53
C ILE A 313 8.35 6.03 4.94
N ILE A 314 8.22 5.01 5.80
CA ILE A 314 9.35 4.18 6.24
C ILE A 314 9.99 3.46 5.07
N THR A 315 9.19 2.82 4.21
CA THR A 315 9.69 2.12 3.03
C THR A 315 10.51 3.06 2.12
N SER A 316 9.96 4.25 1.85
CA SER A 316 10.67 5.26 1.05
C SER A 316 11.95 5.77 1.72
N LYS A 317 11.92 5.98 3.05
CA LYS A 317 13.09 6.45 3.79
C LYS A 317 14.19 5.39 3.83
N CYS A 318 13.86 4.14 4.08
CA CYS A 318 14.80 3.02 4.06
C CYS A 318 15.44 2.85 2.67
N ALA A 319 14.62 2.87 1.62
CA ALA A 319 15.08 2.78 0.24
C ALA A 319 16.12 3.85 -0.12
N LYS A 320 15.81 5.12 0.19
CA LYS A 320 16.70 6.26 -0.08
C LYS A 320 18.03 6.20 0.66
N ASN A 321 18.07 5.55 1.82
CA ASN A 321 19.26 5.46 2.67
C ASN A 321 19.92 4.09 2.65
N ARG A 322 19.53 3.19 1.73
CA ARG A 322 20.08 1.84 1.58
C ARG A 322 19.97 1.00 2.86
N ILE A 323 18.90 1.18 3.63
CA ILE A 323 18.58 0.38 4.79
C ILE A 323 17.68 -0.77 4.35
N PHE A 324 18.02 -1.99 4.67
CA PHE A 324 17.15 -3.12 4.33
C PHE A 324 15.94 -3.18 5.27
N LEU A 325 14.75 -3.24 4.68
CA LEU A 325 13.48 -3.27 5.40
C LEU A 325 12.84 -4.66 5.30
N HIS A 326 12.77 -5.36 6.43
CA HIS A 326 12.03 -6.61 6.54
C HIS A 326 10.56 -6.34 6.89
N LYS A 327 9.64 -7.04 6.22
CA LYS A 327 8.21 -7.01 6.54
C LYS A 327 7.76 -8.40 6.99
N VAL A 328 7.41 -8.52 8.27
CA VAL A 328 7.09 -9.81 8.90
C VAL A 328 5.58 -9.98 9.16
N ASN A 329 5.15 -11.23 9.34
CA ASN A 329 3.76 -11.54 9.64
C ASN A 329 3.36 -10.99 11.03
N PRO A 330 2.28 -10.18 11.13
CA PRO A 330 1.83 -9.57 12.40
C PRO A 330 1.09 -10.53 13.34
N ALA A 331 0.78 -11.76 12.92
CA ALA A 331 -0.05 -12.66 13.70
C ALA A 331 0.62 -13.02 15.03
N TRP A 332 -0.10 -12.82 16.16
CA TRP A 332 0.29 -13.23 17.49
C TRP A 332 1.53 -12.53 18.10
N THR A 333 2.04 -11.44 17.54
CA THR A 333 3.22 -10.74 18.07
C THR A 333 3.02 -10.29 19.51
N SER A 334 1.95 -9.56 19.81
CA SER A 334 1.62 -9.09 21.16
C SER A 334 1.28 -10.24 22.12
N TRP A 335 0.66 -11.32 21.62
CA TRP A 335 0.33 -12.48 22.47
C TRP A 335 1.60 -13.26 22.87
N ILE A 336 2.49 -13.53 21.93
CA ILE A 336 3.80 -14.16 22.21
C ILE A 336 4.61 -13.30 23.17
N ALA A 337 4.62 -11.98 22.95
CA ALA A 337 5.26 -11.04 23.85
C ALA A 337 4.74 -11.19 25.28
N LYS A 338 3.42 -11.15 25.48
CA LYS A 338 2.77 -11.25 26.78
C LYS A 338 3.07 -12.57 27.48
N GLN A 339 3.08 -13.70 26.76
CA GLN A 339 3.28 -15.03 27.37
C GLN A 339 4.75 -15.35 27.64
N LYS A 340 5.64 -14.94 26.75
CA LYS A 340 7.03 -15.42 26.77
C LYS A 340 8.03 -14.39 27.29
N TYR A 341 7.93 -13.14 26.82
CA TYR A 341 9.00 -12.15 27.02
C TYR A 341 8.70 -11.12 28.10
N CYS A 342 7.46 -10.63 28.17
CA CYS A 342 7.10 -9.63 29.17
C CYS A 342 7.37 -10.10 30.61
N PRO A 343 6.99 -11.34 31.03
CA PRO A 343 7.27 -11.80 32.38
C PRO A 343 8.75 -11.97 32.67
N LYS A 344 9.52 -12.50 31.70
CA LYS A 344 10.95 -12.79 31.87
C LYS A 344 11.85 -11.58 31.89
N MET A 345 11.52 -10.57 31.06
CA MET A 345 12.36 -9.40 30.84
C MET A 345 11.77 -8.13 31.44
N LYS A 346 10.66 -8.23 32.19
CA LYS A 346 9.92 -7.08 32.77
C LYS A 346 9.57 -6.01 31.72
N LEU A 347 9.20 -6.44 30.51
CA LEU A 347 8.82 -5.56 29.40
C LEU A 347 7.33 -5.27 29.43
N ASN A 348 6.95 -4.07 28.97
CA ASN A 348 5.56 -3.82 28.62
C ASN A 348 5.19 -4.57 27.32
N ILE A 349 3.88 -4.66 27.03
CA ILE A 349 3.38 -5.47 25.91
C ILE A 349 3.86 -4.99 24.54
N HIS A 350 4.06 -3.68 24.38
CA HIS A 350 4.49 -3.05 23.13
C HIS A 350 5.99 -3.23 22.88
N SER A 351 6.81 -3.07 23.95
CA SER A 351 8.23 -3.37 23.88
C SER A 351 8.47 -4.88 23.64
N GLY A 352 7.65 -5.73 24.25
CA GLY A 352 7.68 -7.15 23.96
C GLY A 352 7.26 -7.48 22.52
N ALA A 353 6.24 -6.79 21.97
CA ALA A 353 5.79 -6.98 20.59
C ALA A 353 6.87 -6.54 19.59
N SER A 354 7.48 -5.36 19.77
CA SER A 354 8.58 -4.91 18.92
C SER A 354 9.78 -5.86 18.97
N TYR A 355 10.05 -6.50 20.13
CA TYR A 355 11.08 -7.52 20.25
C TYR A 355 10.72 -8.80 19.47
N VAL A 356 9.48 -9.28 19.54
CA VAL A 356 9.02 -10.43 18.74
C VAL A 356 9.09 -10.13 17.25
N ILE A 357 8.75 -8.90 16.85
CA ILE A 357 8.88 -8.43 15.45
C ILE A 357 10.34 -8.49 15.00
N ALA A 358 11.28 -7.99 15.83
CA ALA A 358 12.71 -8.07 15.57
C ALA A 358 13.17 -9.52 15.36
N ARG A 359 12.85 -10.42 16.27
CA ARG A 359 13.22 -11.84 16.18
C ARG A 359 12.68 -12.52 14.92
N ARG A 360 11.44 -12.19 14.51
CA ARG A 360 10.88 -12.66 13.23
C ARG A 360 11.65 -12.16 12.00
N GLY A 361 12.16 -10.93 12.05
CA GLY A 361 13.04 -10.39 11.01
C GLY A 361 14.33 -11.19 10.85
N MET A 362 14.80 -11.80 11.92
CA MET A 362 15.95 -12.71 11.93
C MET A 362 15.56 -14.18 11.63
N LEU A 363 14.32 -14.44 11.22
CA LEU A 363 13.77 -15.76 10.95
C LEU A 363 13.72 -16.70 12.19
N LEU A 364 13.84 -16.15 13.39
CA LEU A 364 13.73 -16.91 14.63
C LEU A 364 12.27 -17.27 14.90
N LYS A 365 12.04 -18.55 15.19
CA LYS A 365 10.68 -19.08 15.48
C LYS A 365 10.38 -18.98 16.96
N ASP A 366 9.43 -18.14 17.32
CA ASP A 366 8.87 -18.08 18.65
C ASP A 366 7.57 -18.87 18.71
N LYS A 367 7.61 -20.05 19.35
CA LYS A 367 6.40 -20.80 19.68
C LYS A 367 5.84 -20.22 20.98
N ALA A 368 4.57 -19.90 20.98
CA ALA A 368 3.82 -19.75 22.22
C ALA A 368 3.51 -21.15 22.73
N LYS A 369 3.82 -21.41 23.98
CA LYS A 369 3.39 -22.63 24.66
C LYS A 369 1.91 -22.57 24.96
#